data_49ebae5652e094c8b7ea902ac1d4bcd6
#
_entry.id   49ebae5652e094c8b7ea902ac1d4bcd6
#
_cell.length_a   1.000
_cell.length_b   1.000
_cell.length_c   1.000
_cell.angle_alpha   90.00
_cell.angle_beta   90.00
_cell.angle_gamma   90.00
#
_symmetry.space_group_name_H-M   'P 1'
#
loop_
_entity.id
_entity.type
_entity.pdbx_description
1 polymer ?
#
loop_
_entity_poly.entity_id
_entity_poly.type
_entity_poly.pdbx_seq_one_letter_code
_entity_poly.pdbx_strand_id
1 'polypeptide(L)'
;DLLPDKKEALPQKVSDFDAVYPFKSLKEYQSTVSFKAIDELQNSASRFVIQMPTGSGKTRVAMEVISEFINSSKTNVKILWLAHQKELCGQAFQCFIEVWSHLRSKKLDLYRLWNDGDTTSLPDELDKNSFIVGNFQKLYSELSKKPLNYKSIKNNLDLIIIDEAHKAIAPTYKKVIDSLSSITTKVVGLTATPGRSINNEESNKSLSDFFHNKIITIPDKPQGVITYLRETNILSRAIYDRIH
;
A
#
# COMPACT_ATOMS: atom_id res chain seq x y z
N ASP A 1 -47.36 -9.66 5.80
CA ASP A 1 -46.10 -9.44 6.51
C ASP A 1 -45.01 -9.04 5.54
N LEU A 2 -44.88 -7.74 5.32
CA LEU A 2 -43.86 -7.13 4.50
C LEU A 2 -42.60 -6.97 5.37
N LEU A 3 -41.53 -7.70 5.03
CA LEU A 3 -40.22 -7.49 5.60
C LEU A 3 -39.74 -6.09 5.18
N PRO A 4 -39.15 -5.30 6.10
CA PRO A 4 -38.66 -3.97 5.75
C PRO A 4 -37.49 -4.08 4.78
N ASP A 5 -37.55 -3.28 3.71
CA ASP A 5 -36.48 -3.07 2.75
C ASP A 5 -35.16 -2.76 3.50
N LYS A 6 -34.17 -3.63 3.35
CA LYS A 6 -32.81 -3.31 3.73
C LYS A 6 -32.35 -2.14 2.85
N LYS A 7 -32.42 -0.93 3.38
CA LYS A 7 -31.74 0.22 2.78
C LYS A 7 -30.28 -0.14 2.62
N GLU A 8 -29.84 -0.32 1.39
CA GLU A 8 -28.42 -0.42 1.03
C GLU A 8 -27.74 0.83 1.59
N ALA A 9 -26.86 0.63 2.56
CA ALA A 9 -26.06 1.72 3.10
C ALA A 9 -25.09 2.15 2.00
N LEU A 10 -25.26 3.37 1.52
CA LEU A 10 -24.33 4.03 0.61
C LEU A 10 -22.90 3.97 1.18
N PRO A 11 -21.84 3.88 0.33
CA PRO A 11 -20.48 3.87 0.78
C PRO A 11 -20.21 5.08 1.69
N GLN A 12 -19.74 4.83 2.92
CA GLN A 12 -19.38 5.92 3.82
C GLN A 12 -18.22 6.70 3.18
N LYS A 13 -18.56 7.82 2.59
CA LYS A 13 -17.62 8.81 2.14
C LYS A 13 -16.97 9.40 3.39
N VAL A 14 -15.73 9.02 3.67
CA VAL A 14 -15.03 9.53 4.84
C VAL A 14 -14.59 10.95 4.53
N SER A 15 -15.31 11.93 5.09
CA SER A 15 -14.95 13.35 5.05
C SER A 15 -13.99 13.75 6.19
N ASP A 16 -13.34 12.80 6.84
CA ASP A 16 -12.60 12.94 8.09
C ASP A 16 -11.22 13.62 7.97
N PHE A 17 -11.01 14.45 6.94
CA PHE A 17 -9.79 15.26 6.83
C PHE A 17 -9.80 16.52 7.72
N ASP A 18 -10.85 16.74 8.48
CA ASP A 18 -10.97 17.91 9.36
C ASP A 18 -10.35 17.70 10.74
N ALA A 19 -9.92 16.47 11.06
CA ALA A 19 -9.17 16.20 12.27
C ALA A 19 -7.75 16.80 12.16
N VAL A 20 -7.34 17.51 13.20
CA VAL A 20 -5.98 18.10 13.28
C VAL A 20 -5.01 17.03 13.78
N TYR A 21 -4.09 16.61 12.94
CA TYR A 21 -3.03 15.67 13.30
C TYR A 21 -1.71 16.42 13.49
N PRO A 22 -0.83 15.99 14.44
CA PRO A 22 0.51 16.54 14.55
C PRO A 22 1.31 16.26 13.27
N PHE A 23 1.93 17.30 12.72
CA PHE A 23 2.83 17.10 11.57
C PHE A 23 4.09 16.34 12.02
N LYS A 24 4.39 15.26 11.32
CA LYS A 24 5.60 14.45 11.52
C LYS A 24 6.40 14.43 10.23
N SER A 25 7.49 15.18 10.18
CA SER A 25 8.41 15.14 9.04
C SER A 25 9.03 13.75 8.86
N LEU A 26 9.36 13.41 7.63
CA LEU A 26 10.16 12.22 7.36
C LEU A 26 11.58 12.40 7.94
N LYS A 27 12.16 11.32 8.44
CA LYS A 27 13.58 11.27 8.76
C LYS A 27 14.40 11.24 7.47
N GLU A 28 15.67 11.65 7.53
CA GLU A 28 16.56 11.74 6.36
C GLU A 28 16.54 10.49 5.47
N TYR A 29 16.71 9.30 6.07
CA TYR A 29 16.69 8.04 5.31
C TYR A 29 15.31 7.75 4.68
N GLN A 30 14.22 8.14 5.35
CA GLN A 30 12.86 8.01 4.82
C GLN A 30 12.64 8.94 3.63
N SER A 31 13.11 10.19 3.73
CA SER A 31 13.06 11.16 2.63
C SER A 31 13.85 10.67 1.42
N THR A 32 15.03 10.09 1.64
CA THR A 32 15.85 9.53 0.56
C THR A 32 15.14 8.37 -0.16
N VAL A 33 14.50 7.46 0.59
CA VAL A 33 13.73 6.34 0.02
C VAL A 33 12.49 6.87 -0.72
N SER A 34 11.77 7.82 -0.12
CA SER A 34 10.59 8.44 -0.73
C SER A 34 10.93 9.12 -2.05
N PHE A 35 12.00 9.93 -2.08
CA PHE A 35 12.44 10.61 -3.29
C PHE A 35 12.77 9.63 -4.43
N LYS A 36 13.54 8.56 -4.14
CA LYS A 36 13.85 7.52 -5.12
C LYS A 36 12.60 6.81 -5.63
N ALA A 37 11.63 6.54 -4.75
CA ALA A 37 10.39 5.87 -5.13
C ALA A 37 9.51 6.77 -6.02
N ILE A 38 9.45 8.07 -5.74
CA ILE A 38 8.73 9.05 -6.56
C ILE A 38 9.38 9.16 -7.94
N ASP A 39 10.70 9.25 -8.00
CA ASP A 39 11.47 9.31 -9.26
C ASP A 39 11.18 8.07 -10.12
N GLU A 40 11.21 6.88 -9.55
CA GLU A 40 10.86 5.64 -10.26
C GLU A 40 9.40 5.64 -10.74
N LEU A 41 8.46 6.13 -9.95
CA LEU A 41 7.06 6.24 -10.35
C LEU A 41 6.85 7.23 -11.50
N GLN A 42 7.61 8.32 -11.54
CA GLN A 42 7.45 9.36 -12.55
C GLN A 42 8.16 9.01 -13.86
N ASN A 43 9.34 8.41 -13.79
CA ASN A 43 10.25 8.39 -14.93
C ASN A 43 10.39 7.02 -15.62
N SER A 44 10.21 5.88 -14.95
CA SER A 44 10.60 4.64 -15.62
C SER A 44 9.89 3.37 -15.20
N ALA A 45 9.67 3.15 -13.91
CA ALA A 45 9.30 1.81 -13.48
C ALA A 45 7.79 1.56 -13.51
N SER A 46 7.41 0.43 -14.08
CA SER A 46 6.07 -0.13 -13.90
C SER A 46 5.94 -0.93 -12.60
N ARG A 47 7.05 -1.57 -12.14
CA ARG A 47 7.07 -2.37 -10.91
C ARG A 47 8.39 -2.25 -10.16
N PHE A 48 8.33 -2.08 -8.83
CA PHE A 48 9.51 -2.10 -7.95
C PHE A 48 9.12 -2.39 -6.49
N VAL A 49 10.12 -2.67 -5.65
CA VAL A 49 9.96 -2.92 -4.22
C VAL A 49 10.61 -1.82 -3.41
N ILE A 50 9.92 -1.32 -2.39
CA ILE A 50 10.52 -0.55 -1.30
C ILE A 50 10.82 -1.51 -0.16
N GLN A 51 12.12 -1.70 0.09
CA GLN A 51 12.60 -2.55 1.17
C GLN A 51 13.09 -1.70 2.33
N MET A 52 12.45 -1.86 3.47
CA MET A 52 12.83 -1.18 4.71
C MET A 52 12.57 -2.10 5.91
N PRO A 53 13.43 -2.12 6.94
CA PRO A 53 13.23 -2.94 8.12
C PRO A 53 11.87 -2.71 8.81
N THR A 54 11.36 -3.73 9.49
CA THR A 54 10.16 -3.57 10.33
C THR A 54 10.40 -2.46 11.36
N GLY A 55 9.40 -1.62 11.59
CA GLY A 55 9.52 -0.49 12.53
C GLY A 55 10.24 0.75 11.97
N SER A 56 10.85 0.71 10.79
CA SER A 56 11.53 1.86 10.18
C SER A 56 10.58 2.86 9.49
N GLY A 57 9.26 2.61 9.49
CA GLY A 57 8.26 3.51 8.93
C GLY A 57 7.96 3.30 7.45
N LYS A 58 8.05 2.07 6.93
CA LYS A 58 7.69 1.72 5.54
C LYS A 58 6.35 2.30 5.09
N THR A 59 5.30 2.06 5.88
CA THR A 59 3.94 2.55 5.60
C THR A 59 3.91 4.06 5.50
N ARG A 60 4.58 4.77 6.41
CA ARG A 60 4.67 6.23 6.40
C ARG A 60 5.34 6.76 5.12
N VAL A 61 6.45 6.14 4.71
CA VAL A 61 7.14 6.49 3.45
C VAL A 61 6.23 6.25 2.25
N ALA A 62 5.54 5.11 2.21
CA ALA A 62 4.63 4.80 1.12
C ALA A 62 3.46 5.80 1.03
N MET A 63 2.93 6.28 2.16
CA MET A 63 1.87 7.30 2.16
C MET A 63 2.34 8.66 1.65
N GLU A 64 3.60 9.05 1.94
CA GLU A 64 4.22 10.23 1.32
C GLU A 64 4.33 10.06 -0.21
N VAL A 65 4.83 8.91 -0.66
CA VAL A 65 4.96 8.59 -2.09
C VAL A 65 3.61 8.65 -2.80
N ILE A 66 2.57 8.07 -2.19
CA ILE A 66 1.19 8.12 -2.72
C ILE A 66 0.69 9.57 -2.79
N SER A 67 0.88 10.34 -1.72
CA SER A 67 0.42 11.73 -1.66
C SER A 67 1.09 12.58 -2.73
N GLU A 68 2.39 12.42 -2.94
CA GLU A 68 3.11 13.12 -4.00
C GLU A 68 2.69 12.65 -5.39
N PHE A 69 2.45 11.35 -5.58
CA PHE A 69 1.95 10.82 -6.84
C PHE A 69 0.58 11.42 -7.21
N ILE A 70 -0.33 11.58 -6.22
CA ILE A 70 -1.62 12.25 -6.43
C ILE A 70 -1.41 13.72 -6.78
N ASN A 71 -0.57 14.43 -6.01
CA ASN A 71 -0.37 15.87 -6.14
C ASN A 71 0.29 16.24 -7.48
N SER A 72 1.27 15.47 -7.92
CA SER A 72 2.01 15.72 -9.18
C SER A 72 1.25 15.28 -10.44
N SER A 73 0.27 14.39 -10.34
CA SER A 73 -0.48 13.88 -11.48
C SER A 73 -1.35 14.96 -12.14
N LYS A 74 -1.38 15.04 -13.47
CA LYS A 74 -2.21 16.00 -14.21
C LYS A 74 -3.69 15.58 -14.30
N THR A 75 -3.95 14.30 -14.22
CA THR A 75 -5.29 13.68 -14.26
C THR A 75 -5.68 13.12 -12.90
N ASN A 76 -6.95 12.77 -12.73
CA ASN A 76 -7.39 12.02 -11.56
C ASN A 76 -6.78 10.63 -11.56
N VAL A 77 -6.25 10.22 -10.42
CA VAL A 77 -5.58 8.92 -10.24
C VAL A 77 -6.35 8.02 -9.28
N LYS A 78 -6.31 6.72 -9.56
CA LYS A 78 -6.97 5.67 -8.79
C LYS A 78 -5.90 4.76 -8.22
N ILE A 79 -5.82 4.71 -6.90
CA ILE A 79 -4.78 4.01 -6.17
C ILE A 79 -5.40 2.94 -5.29
N LEU A 80 -4.89 1.72 -5.38
CA LEU A 80 -5.29 0.59 -4.56
C LEU A 80 -4.15 0.19 -3.63
N TRP A 81 -4.41 0.23 -2.33
CA TRP A 81 -3.56 -0.38 -1.30
C TRP A 81 -4.09 -1.76 -0.96
N LEU A 82 -3.23 -2.76 -1.04
CA LEU A 82 -3.54 -4.14 -0.72
C LEU A 82 -2.79 -4.61 0.51
N ALA A 83 -3.51 -5.02 1.54
CA ALA A 83 -2.95 -5.65 2.72
C ALA A 83 -3.59 -7.02 2.98
N HIS A 84 -2.84 -7.87 3.66
CA HIS A 84 -3.23 -9.26 3.93
C HIS A 84 -4.16 -9.39 5.15
N GLN A 85 -4.04 -8.51 6.16
CA GLN A 85 -4.84 -8.52 7.38
C GLN A 85 -5.70 -7.27 7.46
N LYS A 86 -6.90 -7.38 8.06
CA LYS A 86 -7.83 -6.26 8.24
C LYS A 86 -7.23 -5.15 9.09
N GLU A 87 -6.47 -5.53 10.11
CA GLU A 87 -5.76 -4.61 11.01
C GLU A 87 -4.75 -3.75 10.26
N LEU A 88 -4.01 -4.35 9.32
CA LEU A 88 -3.05 -3.64 8.46
C LEU A 88 -3.77 -2.70 7.49
N CYS A 89 -4.95 -3.08 6.98
CA CYS A 89 -5.78 -2.17 6.18
C CYS A 89 -6.19 -0.94 6.99
N GLY A 90 -6.66 -1.13 8.24
CA GLY A 90 -7.04 -0.04 9.14
C GLY A 90 -5.86 0.89 9.47
N GLN A 91 -4.69 0.32 9.76
CA GLN A 91 -3.47 1.09 10.03
C GLN A 91 -3.01 1.90 8.80
N ALA A 92 -3.03 1.30 7.61
CA ALA A 92 -2.68 1.97 6.37
C ALA A 92 -3.65 3.13 6.08
N PHE A 93 -4.94 2.89 6.23
CA PHE A 93 -5.97 3.89 6.03
C PHE A 93 -5.81 5.09 6.97
N GLN A 94 -5.60 4.83 8.27
CA GLN A 94 -5.36 5.88 9.26
C GLN A 94 -4.07 6.65 8.98
N CYS A 95 -2.99 5.95 8.68
CA CYS A 95 -1.70 6.56 8.32
C CYS A 95 -1.84 7.46 7.08
N PHE A 96 -2.63 7.05 6.08
CA PHE A 96 -2.89 7.88 4.91
C PHE A 96 -3.64 9.17 5.27
N ILE A 97 -4.69 9.09 6.09
CA ILE A 97 -5.44 10.28 6.54
C ILE A 97 -4.50 11.26 7.24
N GLU A 98 -3.66 10.79 8.16
CA GLU A 98 -2.69 11.62 8.86
C GLU A 98 -1.72 12.35 7.91
N VAL A 99 -1.16 11.63 6.95
CA VAL A 99 -0.24 12.19 5.95
C VAL A 99 -0.96 13.15 5.01
N TRP A 100 -2.07 12.71 4.44
CA TRP A 100 -2.83 13.48 3.47
C TRP A 100 -3.38 14.78 4.07
N SER A 101 -3.75 14.81 5.36
CA SER A 101 -4.23 16.02 6.02
C SER A 101 -3.24 17.19 5.92
N HIS A 102 -1.94 16.91 5.82
CA HIS A 102 -0.87 17.91 5.71
C HIS A 102 -0.40 18.16 4.27
N LEU A 103 -0.45 17.15 3.42
CA LEU A 103 0.15 17.20 2.07
C LEU A 103 -0.88 17.45 0.97
N ARG A 104 -2.16 17.40 1.28
CA ARG A 104 -3.24 17.50 0.29
C ARG A 104 -3.18 18.81 -0.50
N SER A 105 -3.18 18.70 -1.81
CA SER A 105 -3.40 19.82 -2.74
C SER A 105 -4.62 19.60 -3.64
N LYS A 106 -5.22 18.40 -3.57
CA LYS A 106 -6.33 17.97 -4.42
C LYS A 106 -7.47 17.35 -3.62
N LYS A 107 -8.66 17.30 -4.21
CA LYS A 107 -9.79 16.53 -3.68
C LYS A 107 -9.55 15.06 -3.93
N LEU A 108 -9.91 14.22 -2.95
CA LEU A 108 -9.72 12.78 -2.97
C LEU A 108 -10.90 12.07 -2.29
N ASP A 109 -11.37 11.00 -2.89
CA ASP A 109 -12.35 10.11 -2.30
C ASP A 109 -11.63 8.88 -1.69
N LEU A 110 -12.07 8.45 -0.50
CA LEU A 110 -11.51 7.31 0.23
C LEU A 110 -12.49 6.15 0.27
N TYR A 111 -12.00 4.94 -0.02
CA TYR A 111 -12.81 3.73 -0.02
C TYR A 111 -12.20 2.63 0.84
N ARG A 112 -13.05 1.90 1.55
CA ARG A 112 -12.68 0.77 2.42
C ARG A 112 -13.23 -0.52 1.85
N LEU A 113 -12.37 -1.51 1.60
CA LEU A 113 -12.74 -2.81 1.06
C LEU A 113 -12.21 -3.96 1.91
N TRP A 114 -12.37 -3.91 3.23
CA TRP A 114 -11.84 -4.96 4.11
C TRP A 114 -12.78 -5.51 5.18
N ASN A 115 -13.90 -4.86 5.49
CA ASN A 115 -14.87 -5.36 6.47
C ASN A 115 -15.98 -6.19 5.82
N ASP A 116 -16.44 -7.23 6.53
CA ASP A 116 -17.49 -8.14 6.03
C ASP A 116 -18.88 -7.52 6.03
N GLY A 117 -19.10 -6.45 6.81
CA GLY A 117 -20.35 -5.67 6.85
C GLY A 117 -20.38 -4.46 5.92
N ASP A 118 -19.23 -4.07 5.40
CA ASP A 118 -19.14 -3.01 4.41
C ASP A 118 -19.52 -3.59 3.04
N THR A 119 -20.82 -3.64 2.76
CA THR A 119 -21.36 -3.81 1.40
C THR A 119 -21.11 -2.55 0.58
N THR A 120 -19.95 -1.95 0.75
CA THR A 120 -19.54 -0.81 -0.04
C THR A 120 -19.11 -1.31 -1.41
N SER A 121 -20.10 -1.45 -2.27
CA SER A 121 -19.83 -1.45 -3.69
C SER A 121 -19.09 -0.17 -4.01
N LEU A 122 -17.93 -0.27 -4.64
CA LEU A 122 -17.34 0.89 -5.30
C LEU A 122 -18.40 1.46 -6.26
N PRO A 123 -18.46 2.77 -6.44
CA PRO A 123 -19.32 3.34 -7.46
C PRO A 123 -18.95 2.77 -8.82
N ASP A 124 -19.90 2.74 -9.75
CA ASP A 124 -19.67 2.22 -11.09
C ASP A 124 -18.55 2.96 -11.83
N GLU A 125 -18.35 4.24 -11.49
CA GLU A 125 -17.27 5.08 -12.01
C GLU A 125 -16.57 5.85 -10.89
N LEU A 126 -15.24 5.98 -11.00
CA LEU A 126 -14.40 6.76 -10.11
C LEU A 126 -13.95 8.03 -10.86
N ASP A 127 -14.70 9.12 -10.68
CA ASP A 127 -14.48 10.38 -11.42
C ASP A 127 -13.41 11.28 -10.82
N LYS A 128 -12.98 10.98 -9.58
CA LYS A 128 -12.03 11.76 -8.80
C LYS A 128 -10.81 10.96 -8.45
N ASN A 129 -9.79 11.66 -7.94
CA ASN A 129 -8.72 10.95 -7.25
C ASN A 129 -9.32 10.02 -6.21
N SER A 130 -8.86 8.79 -6.19
CA SER A 130 -9.41 7.77 -5.32
C SER A 130 -8.29 6.96 -4.66
N PHE A 131 -8.34 6.87 -3.33
CA PHE A 131 -7.49 5.97 -2.57
C PHE A 131 -8.35 4.88 -1.95
N ILE A 132 -8.08 3.66 -2.35
CA ILE A 132 -8.85 2.47 -2.01
C ILE A 132 -7.95 1.57 -1.19
N VAL A 133 -8.37 1.21 0.02
CA VAL A 133 -7.66 0.22 0.83
C VAL A 133 -8.47 -1.07 0.84
N GLY A 134 -7.82 -2.17 0.48
CA GLY A 134 -8.48 -3.46 0.35
C GLY A 134 -7.73 -4.62 1.01
N ASN A 135 -8.50 -5.59 1.49
CA ASN A 135 -7.98 -6.86 1.96
C ASN A 135 -7.92 -7.87 0.81
N PHE A 136 -6.77 -8.52 0.63
CA PHE A 136 -6.55 -9.47 -0.45
C PHE A 136 -7.57 -10.62 -0.49
N GLN A 137 -7.85 -11.22 0.66
CA GLN A 137 -8.73 -12.39 0.74
C GLN A 137 -10.15 -12.03 0.34
N LYS A 138 -10.62 -10.85 0.79
CA LYS A 138 -11.93 -10.33 0.41
C LYS A 138 -11.99 -10.08 -1.09
N LEU A 139 -11.04 -9.34 -1.64
CA LEU A 139 -10.99 -9.05 -3.08
C LEU A 139 -10.92 -10.34 -3.93
N TYR A 140 -10.08 -11.30 -3.54
CA TYR A 140 -10.01 -12.60 -4.23
C TYR A 140 -11.35 -13.33 -4.25
N SER A 141 -12.02 -13.40 -3.08
CA SER A 141 -13.33 -14.06 -2.96
C SER A 141 -14.40 -13.36 -3.78
N GLU A 142 -14.44 -12.03 -3.74
CA GLU A 142 -15.48 -11.25 -4.42
C GLU A 142 -15.25 -11.13 -5.92
N LEU A 143 -14.03 -10.96 -6.39
CA LEU A 143 -13.70 -11.02 -7.83
C LEU A 143 -14.09 -12.35 -8.47
N SER A 144 -14.02 -13.44 -7.69
CA SER A 144 -14.42 -14.76 -8.15
C SER A 144 -15.94 -14.96 -8.20
N LYS A 145 -16.71 -14.29 -7.31
CA LYS A 145 -18.16 -14.46 -7.16
C LYS A 145 -18.98 -13.38 -7.87
N LYS A 146 -18.51 -12.14 -7.81
CA LYS A 146 -19.23 -10.95 -8.30
C LYS A 146 -18.27 -9.98 -9.00
N PRO A 147 -17.74 -10.34 -10.17
CA PRO A 147 -16.74 -9.51 -10.87
C PRO A 147 -17.25 -8.12 -11.27
N LEU A 148 -18.56 -7.94 -11.40
CA LEU A 148 -19.18 -6.66 -11.77
C LEU A 148 -19.06 -5.58 -10.67
N ASN A 149 -18.97 -5.97 -9.40
CA ASN A 149 -18.85 -5.02 -8.28
C ASN A 149 -17.54 -4.23 -8.27
N TYR A 150 -16.56 -4.65 -9.07
CA TYR A 150 -15.23 -4.04 -9.17
C TYR A 150 -14.91 -3.50 -10.56
N LYS A 151 -15.95 -3.28 -11.38
CA LYS A 151 -15.81 -2.77 -12.76
C LYS A 151 -15.03 -1.44 -12.79
N SER A 152 -15.27 -0.57 -11.82
CA SER A 152 -14.63 0.76 -11.73
C SER A 152 -13.13 0.74 -11.49
N ILE A 153 -12.60 -0.35 -10.92
CA ILE A 153 -11.15 -0.51 -10.68
C ILE A 153 -10.47 -1.52 -11.60
N LYS A 154 -11.24 -2.38 -12.25
CA LYS A 154 -10.68 -3.39 -13.16
C LYS A 154 -10.03 -2.72 -14.37
N ASN A 155 -8.72 -2.93 -14.56
CA ASN A 155 -7.92 -2.31 -15.62
C ASN A 155 -7.93 -0.76 -15.63
N ASN A 156 -8.30 -0.13 -14.51
CA ASN A 156 -8.49 1.31 -14.39
C ASN A 156 -7.73 1.90 -13.19
N LEU A 157 -6.79 1.15 -12.63
CA LEU A 157 -5.93 1.60 -11.55
C LEU A 157 -4.63 2.19 -12.12
N ASP A 158 -4.20 3.30 -11.58
CA ASP A 158 -2.92 3.93 -11.92
C ASP A 158 -1.78 3.36 -11.08
N LEU A 159 -2.08 3.02 -9.80
CA LEU A 159 -1.08 2.51 -8.85
C LEU A 159 -1.68 1.44 -7.94
N ILE A 160 -0.96 0.34 -7.77
CA ILE A 160 -1.24 -0.69 -6.77
C ILE A 160 -0.07 -0.74 -5.78
N ILE A 161 -0.36 -0.58 -4.50
CA ILE A 161 0.61 -0.79 -3.41
C ILE A 161 0.30 -2.13 -2.75
N ILE A 162 1.32 -2.95 -2.57
CA ILE A 162 1.20 -4.28 -1.96
C ILE A 162 1.99 -4.27 -0.65
N ASP A 163 1.27 -4.28 0.46
CA ASP A 163 1.92 -4.46 1.76
C ASP A 163 2.31 -5.92 1.96
N GLU A 164 3.48 -6.16 2.56
CA GLU A 164 4.10 -7.48 2.66
C GLU A 164 4.30 -8.14 1.27
N ALA A 165 5.02 -7.46 0.40
CA ALA A 165 5.21 -7.81 -1.01
C ALA A 165 5.74 -9.24 -1.25
N HIS A 166 6.41 -9.85 -0.29
CA HIS A 166 6.83 -11.25 -0.36
C HIS A 166 5.65 -12.24 -0.54
N LYS A 167 4.42 -11.81 -0.28
CA LYS A 167 3.19 -12.59 -0.51
C LYS A 167 2.67 -12.47 -1.94
N ALA A 168 3.11 -11.45 -2.69
CA ALA A 168 2.59 -11.15 -4.04
C ALA A 168 2.78 -12.28 -5.05
N ILE A 169 3.80 -13.12 -4.84
CA ILE A 169 4.11 -14.27 -5.71
C ILE A 169 3.18 -15.48 -5.48
N ALA A 170 2.41 -15.51 -4.39
CA ALA A 170 1.45 -16.59 -4.19
C ALA A 170 0.37 -16.54 -5.30
N PRO A 171 -0.03 -17.71 -5.86
CA PRO A 171 -0.91 -17.76 -7.03
C PRO A 171 -2.21 -16.97 -6.88
N THR A 172 -2.81 -16.97 -5.69
CA THR A 172 -4.04 -16.23 -5.39
C THR A 172 -3.83 -14.72 -5.44
N TYR A 173 -2.69 -14.24 -4.91
CA TYR A 173 -2.33 -12.82 -4.93
C TYR A 173 -2.02 -12.33 -6.33
N LYS A 174 -1.22 -13.10 -7.06
CA LYS A 174 -0.89 -12.81 -8.45
C LYS A 174 -2.17 -12.69 -9.28
N LYS A 175 -3.12 -13.62 -9.13
CA LYS A 175 -4.41 -13.58 -9.83
C LYS A 175 -5.21 -12.30 -9.54
N VAL A 176 -5.24 -11.81 -8.29
CA VAL A 176 -5.91 -10.55 -7.94
C VAL A 176 -5.21 -9.37 -8.62
N ILE A 177 -3.89 -9.29 -8.49
CA ILE A 177 -3.12 -8.19 -9.06
C ILE A 177 -3.29 -8.16 -10.59
N ASP A 178 -3.11 -9.29 -11.25
CA ASP A 178 -3.21 -9.39 -12.72
C ASP A 178 -4.63 -9.10 -13.22
N SER A 179 -5.68 -9.42 -12.44
CA SER A 179 -7.06 -9.12 -12.82
C SER A 179 -7.46 -7.65 -12.65
N LEU A 180 -6.73 -6.90 -11.83
CA LEU A 180 -6.99 -5.49 -11.54
C LEU A 180 -6.03 -4.54 -12.27
N SER A 181 -4.84 -5.01 -12.62
CA SER A 181 -3.84 -4.19 -13.31
C SER A 181 -4.02 -4.18 -14.83
N SER A 182 -3.67 -3.07 -15.44
CA SER A 182 -3.48 -2.90 -16.89
C SER A 182 -1.98 -2.78 -17.21
N ILE A 183 -1.66 -2.64 -18.49
CA ILE A 183 -0.26 -2.44 -18.92
C ILE A 183 0.34 -1.12 -18.39
N THR A 184 -0.49 -0.15 -18.08
CA THR A 184 -0.08 1.17 -17.56
C THR A 184 -0.08 1.23 -16.04
N THR A 185 -0.68 0.25 -15.35
CA THR A 185 -0.78 0.22 -13.90
C THR A 185 0.61 0.03 -13.28
N LYS A 186 1.02 0.93 -12.42
CA LYS A 186 2.25 0.80 -11.64
C LYS A 186 2.00 -0.07 -10.41
N VAL A 187 2.99 -0.89 -10.03
CA VAL A 187 2.88 -1.80 -8.88
C VAL A 187 4.08 -1.62 -7.96
N VAL A 188 3.85 -1.23 -6.73
CA VAL A 188 4.88 -1.04 -5.71
C VAL A 188 4.69 -2.03 -4.59
N GLY A 189 5.71 -2.81 -4.31
CA GLY A 189 5.74 -3.73 -3.17
C GLY A 189 6.42 -3.10 -1.96
N LEU A 190 5.89 -3.36 -0.77
CA LEU A 190 6.53 -2.99 0.49
C LEU A 190 6.95 -4.26 1.23
N THR A 191 8.20 -4.34 1.64
CA THR A 191 8.67 -5.50 2.41
C THR A 191 9.76 -5.13 3.39
N ALA A 192 9.86 -5.87 4.49
CA ALA A 192 11.00 -5.77 5.40
C ALA A 192 12.18 -6.65 4.93
N THR A 193 11.87 -7.71 4.22
CA THR A 193 12.86 -8.69 3.74
C THR A 193 12.61 -8.95 2.26
N PRO A 194 13.66 -8.91 1.42
CA PRO A 194 13.53 -9.13 -0.01
C PRO A 194 13.24 -10.59 -0.37
N GLY A 195 13.54 -11.51 0.55
CA GLY A 195 13.33 -12.93 0.38
C GLY A 195 12.79 -13.60 1.64
N ARG A 196 11.98 -14.64 1.48
CA ARG A 196 11.32 -15.33 2.59
C ARG A 196 12.23 -16.20 3.43
N SER A 197 13.33 -16.65 2.89
CA SER A 197 14.34 -17.41 3.63
C SER A 197 15.62 -17.58 2.80
N ILE A 198 16.72 -17.79 3.50
CA ILE A 198 18.02 -18.14 2.94
C ILE A 198 17.94 -19.44 2.10
N ASN A 199 16.89 -20.25 2.29
CA ASN A 199 16.73 -21.59 1.73
C ASN A 199 15.71 -21.69 0.57
N ASN A 200 15.19 -20.58 0.01
CA ASN A 200 14.23 -20.64 -1.09
C ASN A 200 14.58 -19.64 -2.22
N GLU A 201 15.63 -20.00 -2.97
CA GLU A 201 16.13 -19.20 -4.09
C GLU A 201 15.09 -18.99 -5.18
N GLU A 202 14.25 -20.00 -5.44
CA GLU A 202 13.20 -19.93 -6.47
C GLU A 202 12.13 -18.88 -6.14
N SER A 203 11.69 -18.84 -4.88
CA SER A 203 10.74 -17.81 -4.42
C SER A 203 11.34 -16.41 -4.46
N ASN A 204 12.62 -16.28 -4.10
CA ASN A 204 13.33 -15.00 -4.15
C ASN A 204 13.47 -14.52 -5.59
N LYS A 205 13.80 -15.41 -6.51
CA LYS A 205 13.88 -15.11 -7.94
C LYS A 205 12.52 -14.71 -8.49
N SER A 206 11.46 -15.46 -8.18
CA SER A 206 10.10 -15.16 -8.63
C SER A 206 9.61 -13.80 -8.12
N LEU A 207 9.94 -13.40 -6.89
CA LEU A 207 9.63 -12.09 -6.35
C LEU A 207 10.42 -10.98 -7.08
N SER A 208 11.70 -11.21 -7.28
CA SER A 208 12.57 -10.28 -7.99
C SER A 208 12.08 -10.06 -9.44
N ASP A 209 11.78 -11.13 -10.15
CA ASP A 209 11.25 -11.08 -11.52
C ASP A 209 9.89 -10.37 -11.56
N PHE A 210 8.99 -10.62 -10.60
CA PHE A 210 7.70 -9.96 -10.52
C PHE A 210 7.81 -8.43 -10.39
N PHE A 211 8.84 -7.95 -9.69
CA PHE A 211 9.13 -6.53 -9.52
C PHE A 211 10.28 -6.03 -10.40
N HIS A 212 10.54 -6.70 -11.53
CA HIS A 212 11.52 -6.32 -12.55
C HIS A 212 12.92 -6.10 -11.99
N ASN A 213 13.32 -6.84 -10.96
CA ASN A 213 14.60 -6.74 -10.27
C ASN A 213 14.91 -5.34 -9.70
N LYS A 214 13.88 -4.50 -9.50
CA LYS A 214 14.04 -3.14 -8.97
C LYS A 214 13.71 -3.08 -7.49
N ILE A 215 14.72 -2.72 -6.69
CA ILE A 215 14.59 -2.61 -5.23
C ILE A 215 15.12 -1.24 -4.79
N ILE A 216 14.30 -0.50 -4.05
CA ILE A 216 14.69 0.74 -3.38
C ILE A 216 14.88 0.44 -1.90
N THR A 217 16.05 0.72 -1.38
CA THR A 217 16.41 0.48 0.01
C THR A 217 16.89 1.76 0.70
N ILE A 218 16.97 1.70 2.02
CA ILE A 218 17.71 2.69 2.81
C ILE A 218 19.16 2.68 2.32
N PRO A 219 19.78 3.85 2.08
CA PRO A 219 21.18 3.92 1.68
C PRO A 219 22.08 3.18 2.67
N ASP A 220 23.08 2.50 2.12
CA ASP A 220 24.08 1.79 2.94
C ASP A 220 24.75 2.74 3.94
N LYS A 221 24.99 2.23 5.13
CA LYS A 221 25.68 2.93 6.22
C LYS A 221 26.92 2.13 6.61
N PRO A 222 28.04 2.78 6.95
CA PRO A 222 29.29 2.09 7.29
C PRO A 222 29.13 1.01 8.38
N GLN A 223 28.29 1.27 9.38
CA GLN A 223 27.95 0.33 10.45
C GLN A 223 26.85 -0.66 10.10
N GLY A 224 26.31 -0.62 8.88
CA GLY A 224 25.13 -1.33 8.46
C GLY A 224 23.82 -0.63 8.84
N VAL A 225 22.79 -0.81 7.99
CA VAL A 225 21.50 -0.11 8.14
C VAL A 225 20.83 -0.41 9.48
N ILE A 226 20.80 -1.67 9.91
CA ILE A 226 20.14 -2.07 11.17
C ILE A 226 20.83 -1.43 12.38
N THR A 227 22.15 -1.44 12.42
CA THR A 227 22.94 -0.82 13.49
C THR A 227 22.67 0.69 13.55
N TYR A 228 22.73 1.36 12.40
CA TYR A 228 22.39 2.77 12.30
C TYR A 228 21.00 3.09 12.85
N LEU A 229 19.97 2.31 12.47
CA LEU A 229 18.60 2.53 12.93
C LEU A 229 18.43 2.28 14.44
N ARG A 230 19.22 1.39 15.02
CA ARG A 230 19.24 1.16 16.48
C ARG A 230 19.97 2.29 17.24
N GLU A 231 21.11 2.74 16.74
CA GLU A 231 21.86 3.85 17.33
C GLU A 231 21.11 5.17 17.32
N THR A 232 20.28 5.37 16.28
CA THR A 232 19.41 6.55 16.15
C THR A 232 18.06 6.39 16.85
N ASN A 233 17.88 5.36 17.69
CA ASN A 233 16.67 5.06 18.45
C ASN A 233 15.39 4.92 17.57
N ILE A 234 15.53 4.47 16.34
CA ILE A 234 14.42 4.17 15.44
C ILE A 234 13.95 2.74 15.66
N LEU A 235 14.86 1.82 15.79
CA LEU A 235 14.58 0.42 16.12
C LEU A 235 14.96 0.11 17.56
N SER A 236 14.15 -0.69 18.23
CA SER A 236 14.45 -1.20 19.56
C SER A 236 15.69 -2.10 19.55
N ARG A 237 16.45 -2.05 20.64
CA ARG A 237 17.53 -3.01 20.86
C ARG A 237 16.93 -4.31 21.38
N ALA A 238 17.32 -5.45 20.81
CA ALA A 238 16.99 -6.74 21.39
C ALA A 238 17.79 -6.93 22.69
N ILE A 239 17.11 -7.13 23.81
CA ILE A 239 17.71 -7.53 25.07
C ILE A 239 17.52 -9.05 25.15
N TYR A 240 18.61 -9.80 25.19
CA TYR A 240 18.58 -11.25 25.40
C TYR A 240 18.84 -11.51 26.87
N ASP A 241 17.80 -11.82 27.64
CA ASP A 241 17.97 -12.40 28.96
C ASP A 241 18.27 -13.90 28.79
N ARG A 242 19.42 -14.33 29.25
CA ARG A 242 19.70 -15.77 29.37
C ARG A 242 18.88 -16.29 30.56
N ILE A 243 17.85 -17.04 30.26
CA ILE A 243 17.17 -17.85 31.29
C ILE A 243 18.14 -18.99 31.63
N HIS A 244 18.66 -18.97 32.83
CA HIS A 244 19.51 -20.05 33.40
C HIS A 244 18.63 -21.15 33.95
#